data_94c34b53759f613f11a3c40e53c702c3
#
_entry.id   94c34b53759f613f11a3c40e53c702c3
#
_cell.length_a   1.000
_cell.length_b   1.000
_cell.length_c   1.000
_cell.angle_alpha   90.00
_cell.angle_beta   90.00
_cell.angle_gamma   90.00
#
_symmetry.space_group_name_H-M   'P 1'
#
loop_
_entity.id
_entity.type
_entity.pdbx_description
1 polymer ?
#
loop_
_entity_poly.entity_id
_entity_poly.type
_entity_poly.pdbx_seq_one_letter_code
_entity_poly.pdbx_strand_id
1 'polypeptide(L)'
;MSNATWSVTGVLSDFIEDSRRAEMHITVEEGIVVLFLRVDRSGSTDAVLQAARDLVGEKVVAVGLIEPHADSKLRSPYFLSPSTLAAA
;
A
#
# COMPACT_ATOMS: atom_id res chain seq x y z
N MET A 1 13.92 -6.50 -18.96
CA MET A 1 12.71 -6.65 -18.13
C MET A 1 12.10 -5.31 -17.84
N SER A 2 10.84 -5.17 -18.11
CA SER A 2 10.12 -3.97 -17.71
C SER A 2 9.50 -4.17 -16.34
N ASN A 3 9.66 -3.17 -15.47
CA ASN A 3 8.98 -3.14 -14.19
C ASN A 3 7.83 -2.16 -14.29
N ALA A 4 6.62 -2.66 -14.14
CA ALA A 4 5.46 -1.80 -14.05
C ALA A 4 5.31 -1.30 -12.63
N THR A 5 5.03 -0.02 -12.48
CA THR A 5 4.78 0.60 -11.17
C THR A 5 3.37 1.20 -11.14
N TRP A 6 2.85 1.35 -9.94
CA TRP A 6 1.60 2.05 -9.70
C TRP A 6 1.85 3.16 -8.69
N SER A 7 1.02 4.18 -8.72
CA SER A 7 1.03 5.22 -7.69
C SER A 7 -0.39 5.63 -7.36
N VAL A 8 -0.61 5.96 -6.09
CA VAL A 8 -1.89 6.46 -5.60
C VAL A 8 -1.60 7.69 -4.76
N THR A 9 -2.28 8.79 -5.07
CA THR A 9 -2.20 10.04 -4.31
C THR A 9 -3.57 10.35 -3.72
N GLY A 10 -3.65 10.56 -2.44
CA GLY A 10 -4.88 10.86 -1.74
C GLY A 10 -4.65 10.99 -0.25
N VAL A 11 -5.74 11.07 0.51
CA VAL A 11 -5.65 11.18 1.97
C VAL A 11 -5.61 9.78 2.58
N LEU A 12 -4.61 9.53 3.42
CA LEU A 12 -4.53 8.29 4.19
C LEU A 12 -5.59 8.38 5.30
N SER A 13 -6.80 7.95 4.97
CA SER A 13 -7.96 8.12 5.83
C SER A 13 -8.01 7.12 6.99
N ASP A 14 -7.37 5.96 6.82
CA ASP A 14 -7.30 4.95 7.87
C ASP A 14 -6.09 4.05 7.66
N PHE A 15 -5.57 3.54 8.76
CA PHE A 15 -4.47 2.59 8.78
C PHE A 15 -4.72 1.55 9.86
N ILE A 16 -4.86 0.30 9.45
CA ILE A 16 -5.16 -0.82 10.33
C ILE A 16 -3.97 -1.75 10.32
N GLU A 17 -3.44 -2.06 11.49
CA GLU A 17 -2.23 -2.86 11.63
C GLU A 17 -2.45 -4.00 12.61
N ASP A 18 -2.04 -5.21 12.22
CA ASP A 18 -1.95 -6.34 13.14
C ASP A 18 -0.56 -6.97 13.04
N SER A 19 -0.36 -8.12 13.71
CA SER A 19 0.97 -8.75 13.80
C SER A 19 1.47 -9.33 12.48
N ARG A 20 0.61 -9.48 11.48
CA ARG A 20 0.96 -10.16 10.22
C ARG A 20 0.82 -9.29 8.99
N ARG A 21 -0.09 -8.32 9.02
CA ARG A 21 -0.38 -7.49 7.87
C ARG A 21 -0.93 -6.14 8.30
N ALA A 22 -0.85 -5.21 7.38
CA ALA A 22 -1.42 -3.89 7.54
C ALA A 22 -2.31 -3.56 6.34
N GLU A 23 -3.25 -2.68 6.56
CA GLU A 23 -4.21 -2.23 5.56
C GLU A 23 -4.24 -0.71 5.59
N MET A 24 -4.05 -0.10 4.43
CA MET A 24 -4.07 1.36 4.28
C MET A 24 -5.24 1.76 3.41
N HIS A 25 -6.05 2.68 3.90
CA HIS A 25 -7.19 3.20 3.15
C HIS A 25 -6.85 4.60 2.68
N ILE A 26 -6.72 4.78 1.37
CA ILE A 26 -6.41 6.07 0.76
C ILE A 26 -7.64 6.57 0.03
N THR A 27 -8.18 7.69 0.50
CA THR A 27 -9.35 8.32 -0.11
C THR A 27 -8.91 9.15 -1.31
N VAL A 28 -9.45 8.82 -2.47
CA VAL A 28 -9.25 9.54 -3.73
C VAL A 28 -10.61 10.04 -4.22
N GLU A 29 -10.64 10.78 -5.34
CA GLU A 29 -11.90 11.31 -5.87
C GLU A 29 -12.92 10.22 -6.20
N GLU A 30 -12.47 9.11 -6.73
CA GLU A 30 -13.33 8.01 -7.16
C GLU A 30 -13.79 7.10 -6.03
N GLY A 31 -13.22 7.23 -4.83
CA GLY A 31 -13.58 6.38 -3.71
C GLY A 31 -12.41 6.09 -2.80
N ILE A 32 -12.33 4.87 -2.28
CA ILE A 32 -11.29 4.46 -1.36
C ILE A 32 -10.46 3.36 -2.00
N VAL A 33 -9.15 3.56 -2.05
CA VAL A 33 -8.19 2.54 -2.47
C VAL A 33 -7.67 1.85 -1.23
N VAL A 34 -7.76 0.51 -1.21
CA VAL A 34 -7.26 -0.28 -0.09
C VAL A 34 -5.97 -0.96 -0.53
N LEU A 35 -4.89 -0.69 0.21
CA LEU A 35 -3.59 -1.29 -0.03
C LEU A 35 -3.24 -2.22 1.12
N PHE A 36 -2.65 -3.36 0.78
CA PHE A 36 -2.24 -4.35 1.76
C PHE A 36 -0.73 -4.44 1.82
N LEU A 37 -0.20 -4.63 3.02
CA LEU A 37 1.22 -4.77 3.25
C LEU A 37 1.45 -5.88 4.28
N ARG A 38 2.35 -6.81 3.98
CA ARG A 38 2.76 -7.81 4.96
C ARG A 38 3.75 -7.19 5.94
N VAL A 39 3.55 -7.48 7.21
CA VAL A 39 4.53 -7.14 8.23
C VAL A 39 5.64 -8.20 8.17
N ASP A 40 6.81 -7.80 7.73
CA ASP A 40 7.93 -8.70 7.53
C ASP A 40 8.85 -8.67 8.74
N ARG A 41 9.20 -9.85 9.26
CA ARG A 41 10.11 -9.98 10.40
C ARG A 41 11.51 -9.45 10.11
N SER A 42 11.91 -9.42 8.84
CA SER A 42 13.20 -8.86 8.44
C SER A 42 13.27 -7.34 8.57
N GLY A 43 12.12 -6.68 8.77
CA GLY A 43 12.04 -5.22 8.84
C GLY A 43 12.03 -4.54 7.48
N SER A 44 11.90 -5.28 6.39
CA SER A 44 11.92 -4.70 5.04
C SER A 44 10.74 -3.75 4.77
N THR A 45 9.66 -3.86 5.54
CA THR A 45 8.47 -3.03 5.39
C THR A 45 8.35 -1.96 6.47
N ASP A 46 9.30 -1.89 7.40
CA ASP A 46 9.19 -0.99 8.56
C ASP A 46 9.10 0.49 8.18
N ALA A 47 9.83 0.91 7.15
CA ALA A 47 9.81 2.30 6.71
C ALA A 47 8.42 2.72 6.22
N VAL A 48 7.74 1.85 5.47
CA VAL A 48 6.39 2.12 4.99
C VAL A 48 5.39 2.11 6.14
N LEU A 49 5.50 1.17 7.05
CA LEU A 49 4.64 1.09 8.22
C LEU A 49 4.78 2.32 9.11
N GLN A 50 6.01 2.77 9.36
CA GLN A 50 6.25 3.96 10.16
C GLN A 50 5.69 5.21 9.48
N ALA A 51 5.88 5.35 8.18
CA ALA A 51 5.32 6.46 7.42
C ALA A 51 3.79 6.46 7.51
N ALA A 52 3.16 5.29 7.42
CA ALA A 52 1.71 5.19 7.53
C ALA A 52 1.21 5.63 8.92
N ARG A 53 1.88 5.22 9.98
CA ARG A 53 1.53 5.64 11.34
C ARG A 53 1.62 7.15 11.52
N ASP A 54 2.65 7.75 10.92
CA ASP A 54 2.91 9.18 11.05
C ASP A 54 2.00 10.04 10.17
N LEU A 55 1.48 9.48 9.07
CA LEU A 55 0.77 10.25 8.04
C LEU A 55 -0.73 9.99 7.99
N VAL A 56 -1.30 9.30 8.97
CA VAL A 56 -2.75 9.12 9.03
C VAL A 56 -3.44 10.48 9.10
N GLY A 57 -4.41 10.70 8.21
CA GLY A 57 -5.10 11.99 8.09
C GLY A 57 -4.46 12.95 7.11
N GLU A 58 -3.25 12.65 6.63
CA GLU A 58 -2.50 13.51 5.72
C GLU A 58 -2.63 13.06 4.28
N LYS A 59 -2.37 13.97 3.36
CA LYS A 59 -2.28 13.63 1.94
C LYS A 59 -0.95 12.94 1.67
N VAL A 60 -1.01 11.77 1.03
CA VAL A 60 0.14 10.92 0.80
C VAL A 60 0.26 10.49 -0.65
N VAL A 61 1.46 10.05 -1.01
CA VAL A 61 1.72 9.34 -2.26
C VAL A 61 2.25 7.95 -1.90
N ALA A 62 1.55 6.92 -2.36
CA ALA A 62 1.98 5.53 -2.24
C ALA A 62 2.43 5.04 -3.61
N VAL A 63 3.57 4.38 -3.67
CA VAL A 63 4.12 3.83 -4.90
C VAL A 63 4.53 2.39 -4.66
N GLY A 64 4.27 1.53 -5.63
CA GLY A 64 4.67 0.14 -5.57
C GLY A 64 4.87 -0.48 -6.94
N LEU A 65 5.29 -1.72 -6.94
CA LEU A 65 5.45 -2.51 -8.15
C LEU A 65 4.14 -3.26 -8.44
N ILE A 66 3.80 -3.38 -9.70
CA ILE A 66 2.69 -4.23 -10.12
C ILE A 66 3.24 -5.64 -10.28
N GLU A 67 2.80 -6.55 -9.41
CA GLU A 67 3.21 -7.95 -9.43
C GLU A 67 2.02 -8.80 -9.87
N PRO A 68 2.11 -9.45 -11.04
CA PRO A 68 1.04 -10.33 -11.47
C PRO A 68 0.96 -11.56 -10.57
N HIS A 69 -0.26 -11.94 -10.21
CA HIS A 69 -0.51 -13.19 -9.48
C HIS A 69 -0.48 -14.38 -10.44
N ALA A 70 0.15 -15.44 -9.99
CA ALA A 70 0.11 -16.72 -10.72
C ALA A 70 -1.22 -17.44 -10.53
N ASP A 71 -1.98 -17.11 -9.48
CA ASP A 71 -3.24 -17.78 -9.17
C ASP A 71 -4.41 -17.08 -9.86
N SER A 72 -4.95 -17.73 -10.88
CA SER A 72 -6.07 -17.21 -11.67
C SER A 72 -7.40 -17.21 -10.92
N LYS A 73 -7.49 -17.81 -9.74
CA LYS A 73 -8.71 -17.82 -8.92
C LYS A 73 -8.92 -16.53 -8.16
N LEU A 74 -7.91 -15.67 -8.07
CA LEU A 74 -8.03 -14.40 -7.40
C LEU A 74 -8.83 -13.43 -8.26
N ARG A 75 -9.62 -12.57 -7.60
CA ARG A 75 -10.44 -11.57 -8.30
C ARG A 75 -9.60 -10.56 -9.05
N SER A 76 -8.45 -10.19 -8.47
CA SER A 76 -7.51 -9.29 -9.11
C SER A 76 -6.28 -10.07 -9.54
N PRO A 77 -5.84 -9.93 -10.80
CA PRO A 77 -4.61 -10.58 -11.25
C PRO A 77 -3.35 -9.91 -10.69
N TYR A 78 -3.49 -8.85 -9.91
CA TYR A 78 -2.36 -8.08 -9.39
C TYR A 78 -2.43 -7.98 -7.88
N PHE A 79 -1.27 -7.96 -7.26
CA PHE A 79 -1.12 -7.70 -5.85
C PHE A 79 -0.56 -6.29 -5.67
N LEU A 80 -1.30 -5.43 -5.00
CA LEU A 80 -0.89 -4.04 -4.78
C LEU A 80 -0.33 -3.88 -3.37
N SER A 81 0.98 -3.88 -3.29
CA SER A 81 1.68 -3.65 -2.04
C SER A 81 2.60 -2.44 -2.20
N PRO A 82 2.50 -1.42 -1.34
CA PRO A 82 3.35 -0.24 -1.47
C PRO A 82 4.80 -0.54 -1.12
N SER A 83 5.72 -0.02 -1.94
CA SER A 83 7.15 -0.03 -1.66
C SER A 83 7.56 1.22 -0.89
N THR A 84 6.86 2.34 -1.14
CA THR A 84 7.13 3.61 -0.47
C THR A 84 5.82 4.33 -0.15
N LEU A 85 5.86 5.10 0.91
CA LEU A 85 4.76 5.99 1.31
C LEU A 85 5.39 7.28 1.81
N ALA A 86 4.94 8.40 1.27
CA ALA A 86 5.46 9.71 1.66
C ALA A 86 4.35 10.75 1.65
N ALA A 87 4.59 11.87 2.34
CA ALA A 87 3.68 13.02 2.26
C ALA A 87 3.67 13.58 0.85
N ALA A 88 2.49 13.90 0.38
CA ALA A 88 2.33 14.48 -0.95
C ALA A 88 2.63 15.98 -0.96
#